data_a01a8cbe32305ce7991ab9d36690c6fe
#
_entry.id   a01a8cbe32305ce7991ab9d36690c6fe
#
_cell.length_a   1.000
_cell.length_b   1.000
_cell.length_c   1.000
_cell.angle_alpha   90.00
_cell.angle_beta   90.00
_cell.angle_gamma   90.00
#
_symmetry.space_group_name_H-M   'P 1'
#
loop_
_entity.id
_entity.type
_entity.pdbx_description
1 polymer ?
#
loop_
_entity_poly.entity_id
_entity_poly.type
_entity_poly.pdbx_seq_one_letter_code
_entity_poly.pdbx_strand_id
1 'polypeptide(L)'
;MSRSGAEIQSNETQSKFIQERVAAVEKNFGQLCETLSSYTRKTARIRDKGDQLSKDLISYTESDNLNPSSKRNLTELAHTISSIQDYRQAQVTRLEAKVVQPLSNYGLKCKHTKADLKAAFTAREKESKLRKKYEAARAKGDQRAMQQLETQLQKASVDASRTSRNLEQQMDKFELEKLKDMKKTLTEFVNIEMLFHAKALEMYTECFQVVTALDVDEDIQEFRAKMQPANSANRMTMARSASSSSLNSNQVSLSNTPRNERQITVPKRSMQNGGVGDMDDDD
;
A
#
# COMPACT_ATOMS: atom_id res chain seq x y z
N MET A 1 54.96 10.36 -27.06
CA MET A 1 53.64 10.99 -27.34
C MET A 1 52.43 10.05 -27.16
N SER A 2 52.57 8.74 -27.27
CA SER A 2 51.45 7.76 -27.22
C SER A 2 50.82 7.57 -25.84
N ARG A 3 51.58 7.66 -24.74
CA ARG A 3 51.05 7.41 -23.38
C ARG A 3 50.03 8.46 -22.89
N SER A 4 50.19 9.73 -23.23
CA SER A 4 49.26 10.80 -22.79
C SER A 4 47.86 10.68 -23.43
N GLY A 5 47.76 10.26 -24.68
CA GLY A 5 46.48 10.05 -25.36
C GLY A 5 45.68 8.87 -24.80
N ALA A 6 46.39 7.75 -24.52
CA ALA A 6 45.76 6.56 -23.93
C ALA A 6 45.25 6.79 -22.50
N GLU A 7 45.98 7.57 -21.68
CA GLU A 7 45.55 7.93 -20.32
C GLU A 7 44.32 8.85 -20.31
N ILE A 8 44.24 9.80 -21.24
CA ILE A 8 43.07 10.70 -21.38
C ILE A 8 41.84 9.87 -21.77
N GLN A 9 41.96 8.99 -22.75
CA GLN A 9 40.87 8.13 -23.22
C GLN A 9 40.42 7.16 -22.13
N SER A 10 41.34 6.57 -21.36
CA SER A 10 41.03 5.71 -20.21
C SER A 10 40.26 6.46 -19.11
N ASN A 11 40.67 7.70 -18.79
CA ASN A 11 40.03 8.55 -17.79
C ASN A 11 38.62 8.99 -18.21
N GLU A 12 38.42 9.30 -19.50
CA GLU A 12 37.10 9.64 -20.04
C GLU A 12 36.15 8.44 -19.99
N THR A 13 36.63 7.25 -20.35
CA THR A 13 35.85 6.01 -20.30
C THR A 13 35.45 5.67 -18.85
N GLN A 14 36.38 5.78 -17.91
CA GLN A 14 36.12 5.59 -16.49
C GLN A 14 35.09 6.60 -15.97
N SER A 15 35.22 7.86 -16.32
CA SER A 15 34.29 8.92 -15.87
C SER A 15 32.88 8.70 -16.42
N LYS A 16 32.76 8.31 -17.66
CA LYS A 16 31.49 7.97 -18.31
C LYS A 16 30.83 6.75 -17.65
N PHE A 17 31.60 5.69 -17.40
CA PHE A 17 31.12 4.50 -16.70
C PHE A 17 30.56 4.86 -15.30
N ILE A 18 31.30 5.65 -14.51
CA ILE A 18 30.85 6.07 -13.17
C ILE A 18 29.56 6.89 -13.27
N GLN A 19 29.51 7.83 -14.22
CA GLN A 19 28.34 8.68 -14.42
C GLN A 19 27.09 7.88 -14.77
N GLU A 20 27.20 6.95 -15.72
CA GLU A 20 26.12 6.06 -16.13
C GLU A 20 25.68 5.15 -14.98
N ARG A 21 26.65 4.64 -14.20
CA ARG A 21 26.37 3.79 -13.05
C ARG A 21 25.58 4.52 -11.96
N VAL A 22 26.00 5.72 -11.58
CA VAL A 22 25.30 6.54 -10.56
C VAL A 22 23.92 6.97 -11.06
N ALA A 23 23.80 7.35 -12.33
CA ALA A 23 22.51 7.70 -12.93
C ALA A 23 21.53 6.51 -12.95
N ALA A 24 22.02 5.32 -13.26
CA ALA A 24 21.20 4.11 -13.23
C ALA A 24 20.73 3.76 -11.82
N VAL A 25 21.60 3.91 -10.81
CA VAL A 25 21.22 3.70 -9.41
C VAL A 25 20.18 4.72 -8.98
N GLU A 26 20.39 6.01 -9.26
CA GLU A 26 19.45 7.07 -8.92
C GLU A 26 18.06 6.80 -9.51
N LYS A 27 17.98 6.47 -10.79
CA LYS A 27 16.73 6.15 -11.49
C LYS A 27 16.04 4.93 -10.89
N ASN A 28 16.75 3.81 -10.76
CA ASN A 28 16.16 2.54 -10.36
C ASN A 28 15.76 2.54 -8.88
N PHE A 29 16.58 3.12 -8.00
CA PHE A 29 16.25 3.24 -6.58
C PHE A 29 15.13 4.26 -6.34
N GLY A 30 15.10 5.34 -7.13
CA GLY A 30 13.98 6.29 -7.11
C GLY A 30 12.66 5.61 -7.46
N GLN A 31 12.63 4.83 -8.54
CA GLN A 31 11.45 4.08 -8.96
C GLN A 31 11.02 3.02 -7.94
N LEU A 32 11.97 2.27 -7.36
CA LEU A 32 11.66 1.31 -6.28
C LEU A 32 11.10 2.01 -5.04
N CYS A 33 11.69 3.14 -4.66
CA CYS A 33 11.22 3.93 -3.53
C CYS A 33 9.77 4.42 -3.74
N GLU A 34 9.46 4.93 -4.92
CA GLU A 34 8.10 5.38 -5.29
C GLU A 34 7.10 4.23 -5.25
N THR A 35 7.44 3.09 -5.88
CA THR A 35 6.58 1.90 -5.89
C THR A 35 6.32 1.39 -4.47
N LEU A 36 7.35 1.25 -3.63
CA LEU A 36 7.22 0.77 -2.25
C LEU A 36 6.51 1.78 -1.34
N SER A 37 6.71 3.08 -1.56
CA SER A 37 5.94 4.13 -0.88
C SER A 37 4.46 4.07 -1.25
N SER A 38 4.15 3.89 -2.52
CA SER A 38 2.77 3.71 -3.00
C SER A 38 2.13 2.45 -2.43
N TYR A 39 2.87 1.33 -2.40
CA TYR A 39 2.45 0.08 -1.77
C TYR A 39 2.11 0.31 -0.28
N THR A 40 3.00 0.95 0.47
CA THR A 40 2.80 1.26 1.89
C THR A 40 1.55 2.12 2.13
N ARG A 41 1.34 3.16 1.31
CA ARG A 41 0.12 4.00 1.38
C ARG A 41 -1.16 3.22 1.06
N LYS A 42 -1.13 2.34 0.06
CA LYS A 42 -2.29 1.50 -0.27
C LYS A 42 -2.57 0.49 0.85
N THR A 43 -1.56 -0.08 1.48
CA THR A 43 -1.69 -0.95 2.65
C THR A 43 -2.34 -0.20 3.83
N ALA A 44 -1.97 1.07 4.06
CA ALA A 44 -2.63 1.91 5.05
C ALA A 44 -4.12 2.15 4.73
N ARG A 45 -4.46 2.38 3.46
CA ARG A 45 -5.88 2.52 3.05
C ARG A 45 -6.68 1.22 3.25
N ILE A 46 -6.06 0.05 3.06
CA ILE A 46 -6.71 -1.25 3.34
C ILE A 46 -6.99 -1.36 4.85
N ARG A 47 -6.05 -0.97 5.71
CA ARG A 47 -6.26 -0.87 7.17
C ARG A 47 -7.48 -0.01 7.49
N ASP A 48 -7.55 1.20 6.95
CA ASP A 48 -8.64 2.15 7.22
C ASP A 48 -10.00 1.57 6.79
N LYS A 49 -10.04 0.84 5.67
CA LYS A 49 -11.26 0.15 5.23
C LYS A 49 -11.62 -1.04 6.10
N GLY A 50 -10.64 -1.78 6.62
CA GLY A 50 -10.88 -2.84 7.60
C GLY A 50 -11.42 -2.30 8.92
N ASP A 51 -10.90 -1.18 9.41
CA ASP A 51 -11.42 -0.49 10.59
C ASP A 51 -12.87 0.00 10.38
N GLN A 52 -13.15 0.51 9.18
CA GLN A 52 -14.52 0.91 8.83
C GLN A 52 -15.47 -0.28 8.82
N LEU A 53 -15.07 -1.42 8.23
CA LEU A 53 -15.87 -2.65 8.23
C LEU A 53 -16.18 -3.12 9.65
N SER A 54 -15.18 -3.11 10.55
CA SER A 54 -15.39 -3.45 11.97
C SER A 54 -16.46 -2.54 12.62
N LYS A 55 -16.37 -1.22 12.40
CA LYS A 55 -17.34 -0.25 12.92
C LYS A 55 -18.76 -0.47 12.36
N ASP A 56 -18.85 -0.76 11.06
CA ASP A 56 -20.15 -1.00 10.40
C ASP A 56 -20.81 -2.27 10.95
N LEU A 57 -20.04 -3.34 11.21
CA LEU A 57 -20.52 -4.55 11.86
C LEU A 57 -21.02 -4.30 13.28
N ILE A 58 -20.29 -3.53 14.09
CA ILE A 58 -20.73 -3.15 15.44
C ILE A 58 -22.02 -2.34 15.37
N SER A 59 -22.09 -1.34 14.50
CA SER A 59 -23.31 -0.52 14.32
C SER A 59 -24.51 -1.36 13.92
N TYR A 60 -24.31 -2.34 13.02
CA TYR A 60 -25.35 -3.28 12.65
C TYR A 60 -25.84 -4.09 13.86
N THR A 61 -24.92 -4.68 14.65
CA THR A 61 -25.29 -5.50 15.82
C THR A 61 -25.93 -4.69 16.95
N GLU A 62 -25.61 -3.40 17.09
CA GLU A 62 -26.25 -2.50 18.03
C GLU A 62 -27.68 -2.13 17.63
N SER A 63 -27.94 -2.01 16.32
CA SER A 63 -29.26 -1.69 15.78
C SER A 63 -30.21 -2.90 15.75
N ASP A 64 -29.69 -4.11 15.73
CA ASP A 64 -30.47 -5.35 15.66
C ASP A 64 -30.69 -5.94 17.06
N ASN A 65 -31.94 -5.96 17.48
CA ASN A 65 -32.37 -6.49 18.78
C ASN A 65 -33.06 -7.87 18.69
N LEU A 66 -33.05 -8.48 17.47
CA LEU A 66 -33.84 -9.68 17.19
C LEU A 66 -33.02 -10.96 17.06
N ASN A 67 -31.75 -10.85 16.74
CA ASN A 67 -30.92 -11.97 16.32
C ASN A 67 -29.75 -12.18 17.30
N PRO A 68 -29.97 -12.91 18.43
CA PRO A 68 -28.97 -13.04 19.50
C PRO A 68 -27.70 -13.75 19.07
N SER A 69 -27.82 -14.78 18.22
CA SER A 69 -26.66 -15.50 17.68
C SER A 69 -25.84 -14.61 16.74
N SER A 70 -26.49 -13.96 15.78
CA SER A 70 -25.84 -13.01 14.88
C SER A 70 -25.19 -11.87 15.65
N LYS A 71 -25.87 -11.27 16.65
CA LYS A 71 -25.31 -10.19 17.45
C LYS A 71 -24.02 -10.59 18.15
N ARG A 72 -24.00 -11.75 18.81
CA ARG A 72 -22.83 -12.26 19.52
C ARG A 72 -21.67 -12.52 18.57
N ASN A 73 -21.90 -13.31 17.53
CA ASN A 73 -20.85 -13.73 16.59
C ASN A 73 -20.32 -12.58 15.72
N LEU A 74 -21.19 -11.68 15.24
CA LEU A 74 -20.73 -10.52 14.43
C LEU A 74 -20.00 -9.49 15.28
N THR A 75 -20.33 -9.32 16.56
CA THR A 75 -19.56 -8.46 17.48
C THR A 75 -18.15 -9.02 17.67
N GLU A 76 -18.01 -10.33 17.91
CA GLU A 76 -16.71 -10.99 18.04
C GLU A 76 -15.90 -10.91 16.74
N LEU A 77 -16.54 -11.15 15.58
CA LEU A 77 -15.94 -10.98 14.26
C LEU A 77 -15.38 -9.55 14.06
N ALA A 78 -16.19 -8.54 14.41
CA ALA A 78 -15.80 -7.13 14.30
C ALA A 78 -14.56 -6.81 15.13
N HIS A 79 -14.50 -7.29 16.38
CA HIS A 79 -13.32 -7.10 17.23
C HIS A 79 -12.08 -7.78 16.68
N THR A 80 -12.21 -9.00 16.15
CA THR A 80 -11.09 -9.71 15.53
C THR A 80 -10.61 -9.00 14.26
N ILE A 81 -11.52 -8.50 13.41
CA ILE A 81 -11.18 -7.69 12.23
C ILE A 81 -10.42 -6.42 12.65
N SER A 82 -10.87 -5.70 13.70
CA SER A 82 -10.16 -4.53 14.21
C SER A 82 -8.75 -4.87 14.68
N SER A 83 -8.59 -5.98 15.39
CA SER A 83 -7.27 -6.46 15.85
C SER A 83 -6.34 -6.80 14.67
N ILE A 84 -6.86 -7.31 13.55
CA ILE A 84 -6.07 -7.52 12.32
C ILE A 84 -5.56 -6.18 11.80
N GLN A 85 -6.35 -5.09 11.90
CA GLN A 85 -5.91 -3.78 11.43
C GLN A 85 -4.80 -3.16 12.32
N ASP A 86 -4.75 -3.48 13.60
CA ASP A 86 -3.63 -3.13 14.48
C ASP A 86 -2.31 -3.77 14.00
N TYR A 87 -2.35 -5.04 13.61
CA TYR A 87 -1.19 -5.71 13.00
C TYR A 87 -0.83 -5.10 11.65
N ARG A 88 -1.82 -4.69 10.84
CA ARG A 88 -1.58 -3.99 9.58
C ARG A 88 -0.97 -2.60 9.80
N GLN A 89 -1.38 -1.90 10.86
CA GLN A 89 -0.72 -0.65 11.25
C GLN A 89 0.75 -0.87 11.59
N ALA A 90 1.08 -1.93 12.33
CA ALA A 90 2.46 -2.29 12.62
C ALA A 90 3.25 -2.64 11.33
N GLN A 91 2.63 -3.33 10.36
CA GLN A 91 3.18 -3.59 9.04
C GLN A 91 3.51 -2.28 8.31
N VAL A 92 2.56 -1.34 8.19
CA VAL A 92 2.74 -0.03 7.55
C VAL A 92 3.90 0.73 8.18
N THR A 93 3.93 0.83 9.49
CA THR A 93 5.00 1.55 10.23
C THR A 93 6.39 0.94 9.97
N ARG A 94 6.49 -0.40 9.93
CA ARG A 94 7.75 -1.08 9.65
C ARG A 94 8.18 -0.93 8.19
N LEU A 95 7.23 -1.00 7.23
CA LEU A 95 7.52 -0.76 5.81
C LEU A 95 8.07 0.66 5.60
N GLU A 96 7.46 1.67 6.21
CA GLU A 96 7.94 3.05 6.13
C GLU A 96 9.37 3.18 6.67
N ALA A 97 9.61 2.71 7.90
CA ALA A 97 10.88 2.90 8.58
C ALA A 97 12.04 2.05 8.00
N LYS A 98 11.76 0.81 7.57
CA LYS A 98 12.80 -0.17 7.22
C LYS A 98 12.98 -0.39 5.73
N VAL A 99 11.99 0.00 4.92
CA VAL A 99 11.99 -0.22 3.47
C VAL A 99 12.02 1.09 2.71
N VAL A 100 11.06 1.99 2.94
CA VAL A 100 10.93 3.24 2.20
C VAL A 100 12.04 4.22 2.57
N GLN A 101 12.21 4.49 3.87
CA GLN A 101 13.18 5.46 4.37
C GLN A 101 14.63 5.18 3.92
N PRO A 102 15.17 3.94 3.97
CA PRO A 102 16.50 3.65 3.46
C PRO A 102 16.66 3.93 1.96
N LEU A 103 15.65 3.66 1.14
CA LEU A 103 15.68 3.92 -0.30
C LEU A 103 15.62 5.41 -0.61
N SER A 104 14.83 6.19 0.11
CA SER A 104 14.72 7.64 -0.09
C SER A 104 16.05 8.38 0.06
N ASN A 105 16.96 7.85 0.87
CA ASN A 105 18.29 8.43 1.08
C ASN A 105 19.22 8.33 -0.13
N TYR A 106 18.88 7.47 -1.13
CA TYR A 106 19.75 7.29 -2.31
C TYR A 106 19.82 8.50 -3.22
N GLY A 107 18.78 9.33 -3.28
CA GLY A 107 18.82 10.60 -3.99
C GLY A 107 19.98 11.50 -3.51
N LEU A 108 20.16 11.59 -2.20
CA LEU A 108 21.24 12.36 -1.60
C LEU A 108 22.61 11.71 -1.82
N LYS A 109 22.72 10.38 -1.60
CA LYS A 109 23.96 9.63 -1.87
C LYS A 109 24.43 9.81 -3.32
N CYS A 110 23.53 9.66 -4.30
CA CYS A 110 23.83 9.87 -5.71
C CYS A 110 24.26 11.31 -6.02
N LYS A 111 23.63 12.31 -5.39
CA LYS A 111 24.01 13.72 -5.53
C LYS A 111 25.44 13.98 -5.05
N HIS A 112 25.84 13.43 -3.89
CA HIS A 112 27.21 13.53 -3.38
C HIS A 112 28.21 12.87 -4.31
N THR A 113 27.97 11.64 -4.75
CA THR A 113 28.84 10.93 -5.69
C THR A 113 29.01 11.67 -7.02
N LYS A 114 27.94 12.29 -7.54
CA LYS A 114 28.02 13.15 -8.75
C LYS A 114 28.89 14.39 -8.50
N ALA A 115 28.86 14.97 -7.31
CA ALA A 115 29.70 16.11 -6.95
C ALA A 115 31.19 15.72 -6.90
N ASP A 116 31.52 14.57 -6.30
CA ASP A 116 32.88 14.03 -6.24
C ASP A 116 33.43 13.71 -7.66
N LEU A 117 32.59 13.13 -8.51
CA LEU A 117 32.93 12.89 -9.91
C LEU A 117 33.24 14.21 -10.64
N LYS A 118 32.42 15.23 -10.46
CA LYS A 118 32.63 16.56 -11.07
C LYS A 118 33.93 17.21 -10.57
N ALA A 119 34.25 17.09 -9.28
CA ALA A 119 35.48 17.60 -8.70
C ALA A 119 36.72 16.92 -9.31
N ALA A 120 36.70 15.58 -9.41
CA ALA A 120 37.79 14.81 -10.02
C ALA A 120 37.98 15.16 -11.49
N PHE A 121 36.88 15.29 -12.24
CA PHE A 121 36.91 15.71 -13.65
C PHE A 121 37.52 17.10 -13.81
N THR A 122 37.09 18.08 -13.01
CA THR A 122 37.61 19.45 -13.03
C THR A 122 39.11 19.52 -12.72
N ALA A 123 39.59 18.71 -11.74
CA ALA A 123 41.00 18.65 -11.41
C ALA A 123 41.85 18.06 -12.55
N ARG A 124 41.38 16.98 -13.17
CA ARG A 124 42.02 16.37 -14.35
C ARG A 124 42.07 17.31 -15.57
N GLU A 125 40.96 18.03 -15.82
CA GLU A 125 40.89 19.01 -16.91
C GLU A 125 41.89 20.17 -16.70
N LYS A 126 41.99 20.67 -15.44
CA LYS A 126 42.97 21.70 -15.08
C LYS A 126 44.40 21.22 -15.29
N GLU A 127 44.74 20.03 -14.86
CA GLU A 127 46.05 19.42 -15.10
C GLU A 127 46.34 19.29 -16.59
N SER A 128 45.41 18.78 -17.37
CA SER A 128 45.56 18.61 -18.85
C SER A 128 45.78 19.97 -19.55
N LYS A 129 45.03 21.02 -19.16
CA LYS A 129 45.20 22.39 -19.68
C LYS A 129 46.58 22.96 -19.34
N LEU A 130 47.07 22.76 -18.13
CA LEU A 130 48.39 23.20 -17.72
C LEU A 130 49.52 22.43 -18.42
N ARG A 131 49.36 21.13 -18.62
CA ARG A 131 50.29 20.30 -19.37
C ARG A 131 50.42 20.78 -20.81
N LYS A 132 49.33 21.04 -21.50
CA LYS A 132 49.34 21.62 -22.86
C LYS A 132 50.04 22.97 -22.93
N LYS A 133 49.80 23.87 -21.92
CA LYS A 133 50.49 25.16 -21.85
C LYS A 133 52.01 25.00 -21.62
N TYR A 134 52.41 24.08 -20.74
CA TYR A 134 53.82 23.78 -20.48
C TYR A 134 54.52 23.25 -21.75
N GLU A 135 53.93 22.32 -22.45
CA GLU A 135 54.48 21.77 -23.71
C GLU A 135 54.60 22.87 -24.80
N ALA A 136 53.62 23.78 -24.88
CA ALA A 136 53.69 24.91 -25.80
C ALA A 136 54.78 25.92 -25.44
N ALA A 137 55.02 26.22 -24.15
CA ALA A 137 56.11 27.06 -23.67
C ALA A 137 57.46 26.39 -23.95
N ARG A 138 57.56 25.08 -23.75
CA ARG A 138 58.75 24.28 -24.05
C ARG A 138 59.11 24.33 -25.53
N ALA A 139 58.10 24.22 -26.42
CA ALA A 139 58.32 24.29 -27.87
C ALA A 139 58.82 25.67 -28.34
N LYS A 140 58.46 26.74 -27.56
CA LYS A 140 58.91 28.12 -27.82
C LYS A 140 60.26 28.49 -27.18
N GLY A 141 60.80 27.65 -26.28
CA GLY A 141 62.04 27.90 -25.58
C GLY A 141 61.91 28.95 -24.49
N ASP A 142 60.72 29.29 -24.01
CA ASP A 142 60.47 30.30 -22.96
C ASP A 142 60.70 29.70 -21.56
N GLN A 143 61.93 29.79 -21.10
CA GLN A 143 62.38 29.22 -19.82
C GLN A 143 61.64 29.81 -18.60
N ARG A 144 61.28 31.11 -18.63
CA ARG A 144 60.59 31.78 -17.54
C ARG A 144 59.14 31.27 -17.41
N ALA A 145 58.46 31.15 -18.51
CA ALA A 145 57.10 30.61 -18.55
C ALA A 145 57.12 29.10 -18.15
N MET A 146 58.13 28.32 -18.61
CA MET A 146 58.28 26.92 -18.21
C MET A 146 58.38 26.73 -16.71
N GLN A 147 59.25 27.50 -16.03
CA GLN A 147 59.47 27.37 -14.59
C GLN A 147 58.20 27.70 -13.75
N GLN A 148 57.43 28.70 -14.19
CA GLN A 148 56.16 29.05 -13.57
C GLN A 148 55.08 27.97 -13.80
N LEU A 149 54.96 27.47 -15.03
CA LEU A 149 54.02 26.45 -15.39
C LEU A 149 54.33 25.09 -14.80
N GLU A 150 55.60 24.75 -14.61
CA GLU A 150 56.05 23.52 -13.96
C GLU A 150 55.56 23.43 -12.50
N THR A 151 55.71 24.51 -11.72
CA THR A 151 55.19 24.57 -10.35
C THR A 151 53.69 24.41 -10.29
N GLN A 152 52.97 25.07 -11.21
CA GLN A 152 51.51 24.98 -11.29
C GLN A 152 51.05 23.58 -11.74
N LEU A 153 51.74 22.96 -12.73
CA LEU A 153 51.47 21.63 -13.19
C LEU A 153 51.70 20.59 -12.11
N GLN A 154 52.80 20.71 -11.34
CA GLN A 154 53.08 19.83 -10.22
C GLN A 154 51.94 19.83 -9.21
N LYS A 155 51.49 21.03 -8.79
CA LYS A 155 50.33 21.16 -7.88
C LYS A 155 49.07 20.58 -8.42
N ALA A 156 48.77 20.85 -9.69
CA ALA A 156 47.56 20.32 -10.37
C ALA A 156 47.62 18.80 -10.53
N SER A 157 48.79 18.21 -10.81
CA SER A 157 48.97 16.77 -10.94
C SER A 157 48.77 16.05 -9.57
N VAL A 158 49.28 16.61 -8.49
CA VAL A 158 49.05 16.07 -7.13
C VAL A 158 47.57 16.14 -6.77
N ASP A 159 46.90 17.26 -7.06
CA ASP A 159 45.47 17.43 -6.81
C ASP A 159 44.61 16.48 -7.64
N ALA A 160 44.89 16.34 -8.94
CA ALA A 160 44.22 15.39 -9.84
C ALA A 160 44.40 13.93 -9.37
N SER A 161 45.61 13.56 -8.96
CA SER A 161 45.90 12.21 -8.42
C SER A 161 45.14 11.94 -7.13
N ARG A 162 45.09 12.93 -6.21
CA ARG A 162 44.41 12.83 -4.94
C ARG A 162 42.88 12.69 -5.15
N THR A 163 42.29 13.56 -5.98
CA THR A 163 40.85 13.54 -6.22
C THR A 163 40.44 12.26 -6.98
N SER A 164 41.27 11.73 -7.87
CA SER A 164 41.02 10.47 -8.56
C SER A 164 40.99 9.27 -7.62
N ARG A 165 41.98 9.17 -6.72
CA ARG A 165 42.00 8.09 -5.71
C ARG A 165 40.81 8.18 -4.75
N ASN A 166 40.47 9.40 -4.33
CA ASN A 166 39.32 9.61 -3.48
C ASN A 166 38.02 9.16 -4.20
N LEU A 167 37.84 9.53 -5.48
CA LEU A 167 36.69 9.09 -6.28
C LEU A 167 36.63 7.55 -6.38
N GLU A 168 37.72 6.86 -6.66
CA GLU A 168 37.77 5.41 -6.71
C GLU A 168 37.33 4.77 -5.40
N GLN A 169 37.86 5.23 -4.26
CA GLN A 169 37.47 4.75 -2.94
C GLN A 169 36.01 5.02 -2.60
N GLN A 170 35.50 6.20 -2.98
CA GLN A 170 34.08 6.54 -2.78
C GLN A 170 33.17 5.68 -3.66
N MET A 171 33.57 5.35 -4.89
CA MET A 171 32.81 4.48 -5.77
C MET A 171 32.76 3.04 -5.26
N ASP A 172 33.88 2.49 -4.79
CA ASP A 172 33.88 1.16 -4.17
C ASP A 172 32.96 1.11 -2.94
N LYS A 173 33.04 2.13 -2.09
CA LYS A 173 32.15 2.26 -0.94
C LYS A 173 30.69 2.38 -1.35
N PHE A 174 30.39 3.23 -2.35
CA PHE A 174 29.04 3.42 -2.87
C PHE A 174 28.44 2.12 -3.40
N GLU A 175 29.18 1.35 -4.20
CA GLU A 175 28.72 0.06 -4.73
C GLU A 175 28.51 -0.97 -3.60
N LEU A 176 29.44 -1.06 -2.66
CA LEU A 176 29.31 -1.98 -1.53
C LEU A 176 28.09 -1.67 -0.66
N GLU A 177 27.89 -0.38 -0.32
CA GLU A 177 26.74 0.07 0.47
C GLU A 177 25.43 -0.20 -0.28
N LYS A 178 25.39 0.13 -1.56
CA LYS A 178 24.22 -0.12 -2.42
C LYS A 178 23.81 -1.59 -2.40
N LEU A 179 24.74 -2.52 -2.55
CA LEU A 179 24.45 -3.95 -2.54
C LEU A 179 23.97 -4.43 -1.16
N LYS A 180 24.60 -3.94 -0.08
CA LYS A 180 24.21 -4.26 1.29
C LYS A 180 22.82 -3.71 1.62
N ASP A 181 22.57 -2.44 1.26
CA ASP A 181 21.30 -1.78 1.54
C ASP A 181 20.16 -2.41 0.74
N MET A 182 20.39 -2.76 -0.54
CA MET A 182 19.41 -3.49 -1.36
C MET A 182 19.05 -4.83 -0.72
N LYS A 183 20.07 -5.64 -0.37
CA LYS A 183 19.83 -6.93 0.30
C LYS A 183 19.04 -6.75 1.59
N LYS A 184 19.45 -5.80 2.43
CA LYS A 184 18.79 -5.54 3.72
C LYS A 184 17.34 -5.09 3.52
N THR A 185 17.10 -4.13 2.64
CA THR A 185 15.77 -3.56 2.38
C THR A 185 14.80 -4.62 1.86
N LEU A 186 15.23 -5.45 0.90
CA LEU A 186 14.38 -6.54 0.37
C LEU A 186 14.16 -7.65 1.40
N THR A 187 15.14 -7.97 2.23
CA THR A 187 14.98 -8.93 3.34
C THR A 187 13.97 -8.40 4.36
N GLU A 188 14.06 -7.12 4.75
CA GLU A 188 13.10 -6.51 5.67
C GLU A 188 11.69 -6.46 5.07
N PHE A 189 11.55 -6.11 3.79
CA PHE A 189 10.25 -6.14 3.10
C PHE A 189 9.60 -7.53 3.19
N VAL A 190 10.32 -8.57 2.77
CA VAL A 190 9.79 -9.94 2.79
C VAL A 190 9.46 -10.39 4.22
N ASN A 191 10.32 -10.08 5.19
CA ASN A 191 10.09 -10.45 6.59
C ASN A 191 8.86 -9.76 7.19
N ILE A 192 8.65 -8.47 6.90
CA ILE A 192 7.48 -7.71 7.35
C ILE A 192 6.19 -8.32 6.77
N GLU A 193 6.18 -8.63 5.46
CA GLU A 193 5.04 -9.28 4.80
C GLU A 193 4.76 -10.67 5.39
N MET A 194 5.78 -11.49 5.55
CA MET A 194 5.64 -12.84 6.14
C MET A 194 5.02 -12.79 7.55
N LEU A 195 5.52 -11.91 8.41
CA LEU A 195 5.03 -11.78 9.79
C LEU A 195 3.57 -11.32 9.82
N PHE A 196 3.20 -10.35 8.98
CA PHE A 196 1.82 -9.89 8.88
C PHE A 196 0.91 -11.01 8.38
N HIS A 197 1.24 -11.66 7.26
CA HIS A 197 0.40 -12.69 6.66
C HIS A 197 0.25 -13.93 7.54
N ALA A 198 1.30 -14.33 8.26
CA ALA A 198 1.22 -15.44 9.22
C ALA A 198 0.22 -15.12 10.35
N LYS A 199 0.31 -13.90 10.94
CA LYS A 199 -0.63 -13.49 12.00
C LYS A 199 -2.04 -13.26 11.47
N ALA A 200 -2.17 -12.68 10.28
CA ALA A 200 -3.46 -12.50 9.65
C ALA A 200 -4.16 -13.83 9.36
N LEU A 201 -3.42 -14.85 8.90
CA LEU A 201 -3.98 -16.18 8.66
C LEU A 201 -4.55 -16.81 9.95
N GLU A 202 -3.80 -16.73 11.06
CA GLU A 202 -4.27 -17.18 12.38
C GLU A 202 -5.61 -16.52 12.74
N MET A 203 -5.65 -15.19 12.70
CA MET A 203 -6.85 -14.42 13.10
C MET A 203 -8.03 -14.58 12.13
N TYR A 204 -7.79 -14.68 10.83
CA TYR A 204 -8.87 -14.98 9.88
C TYR A 204 -9.40 -16.40 10.04
N THR A 205 -8.60 -17.36 10.55
CA THR A 205 -9.09 -18.68 10.93
C THR A 205 -10.07 -18.58 12.10
N GLU A 206 -9.78 -17.74 13.10
CA GLU A 206 -10.73 -17.44 14.20
C GLU A 206 -12.01 -16.77 13.64
N CYS A 207 -11.87 -15.76 12.77
CA CYS A 207 -13.03 -15.15 12.11
C CYS A 207 -13.91 -16.18 11.38
N PHE A 208 -13.30 -17.12 10.66
CA PHE A 208 -14.03 -18.18 9.97
C PHE A 208 -14.80 -19.07 10.94
N GLN A 209 -14.20 -19.45 12.06
CA GLN A 209 -14.85 -20.26 13.10
C GLN A 209 -16.05 -19.52 13.71
N VAL A 210 -15.87 -18.25 14.04
CA VAL A 210 -16.94 -17.39 14.59
C VAL A 210 -18.12 -17.28 13.64
N VAL A 211 -17.87 -17.03 12.34
CA VAL A 211 -18.95 -16.93 11.34
C VAL A 211 -19.65 -18.26 11.13
N THR A 212 -18.92 -19.38 11.12
CA THR A 212 -19.51 -20.72 10.95
C THR A 212 -20.28 -21.19 12.18
N ALA A 213 -20.02 -20.64 13.35
CA ALA A 213 -20.76 -20.91 14.58
C ALA A 213 -22.08 -20.12 14.73
N LEU A 214 -22.38 -19.23 13.78
CA LEU A 214 -23.62 -18.46 13.78
C LEU A 214 -24.82 -19.40 13.57
N ASP A 215 -25.76 -19.38 14.53
CA ASP A 215 -26.97 -20.24 14.52
C ASP A 215 -28.14 -19.47 13.91
N VAL A 216 -28.40 -19.75 12.64
CA VAL A 216 -29.51 -19.14 11.87
C VAL A 216 -30.87 -19.60 12.41
N ASP A 217 -30.96 -20.83 12.93
CA ASP A 217 -32.22 -21.36 13.44
C ASP A 217 -32.58 -20.70 14.78
N GLU A 218 -31.60 -20.44 15.67
CA GLU A 218 -31.78 -19.64 16.88
C GLU A 218 -32.37 -18.26 16.55
N ASP A 219 -31.77 -17.54 15.59
CA ASP A 219 -32.17 -16.20 15.21
C ASP A 219 -33.57 -16.17 14.57
N ILE A 220 -33.90 -17.14 13.72
CA ILE A 220 -35.23 -17.28 13.09
C ILE A 220 -36.29 -17.63 14.12
N GLN A 221 -35.99 -18.44 15.13
CA GLN A 221 -36.94 -18.78 16.18
C GLN A 221 -37.28 -17.53 17.02
N GLU A 222 -36.29 -16.74 17.39
CA GLU A 222 -36.51 -15.47 18.13
C GLU A 222 -37.34 -14.49 17.31
N PHE A 223 -37.07 -14.33 16.02
CA PHE A 223 -37.89 -13.51 15.13
C PHE A 223 -39.34 -14.00 15.08
N ARG A 224 -39.57 -15.32 14.90
CA ARG A 224 -40.91 -15.90 14.86
C ARG A 224 -41.67 -15.71 16.18
N ALA A 225 -40.96 -15.87 17.30
CA ALA A 225 -41.57 -15.65 18.63
C ALA A 225 -42.09 -14.22 18.80
N LYS A 226 -41.34 -13.22 18.32
CA LYS A 226 -41.78 -11.80 18.36
C LYS A 226 -42.82 -11.44 17.31
N MET A 227 -42.87 -12.15 16.20
CA MET A 227 -43.89 -11.97 15.17
C MET A 227 -45.25 -12.55 15.58
N GLN A 228 -45.30 -13.56 16.48
CA GLN A 228 -46.57 -14.11 16.95
C GLN A 228 -47.20 -13.16 17.98
N PRO A 229 -48.36 -12.53 17.71
CA PRO A 229 -49.02 -11.69 18.72
C PRO A 229 -49.42 -12.55 19.90
N ALA A 230 -49.17 -12.05 21.11
CA ALA A 230 -49.49 -12.69 22.39
C ALA A 230 -50.95 -13.14 22.54
N ASN A 231 -51.82 -12.76 21.61
CA ASN A 231 -53.25 -13.08 21.58
C ASN A 231 -53.63 -14.27 20.68
N SER A 232 -52.71 -14.94 19.99
CA SER A 232 -53.07 -16.05 19.08
C SER A 232 -53.51 -17.29 19.88
N ALA A 233 -52.92 -17.56 21.04
CA ALA A 233 -53.33 -18.62 21.94
C ALA A 233 -54.70 -18.32 22.62
N ASN A 234 -54.96 -17.07 22.99
CA ASN A 234 -56.22 -16.65 23.54
C ASN A 234 -57.38 -16.59 22.47
N ARG A 235 -57.04 -16.30 21.22
CA ARG A 235 -58.01 -16.35 20.11
C ARG A 235 -58.44 -17.78 19.78
N MET A 236 -57.53 -18.76 19.82
CA MET A 236 -57.86 -20.17 19.63
C MET A 236 -58.67 -20.75 20.80
N THR A 237 -58.42 -20.34 22.05
CA THR A 237 -59.23 -20.74 23.17
C THR A 237 -60.60 -20.08 23.17
N MET A 238 -60.71 -18.81 22.81
CA MET A 238 -62.02 -18.14 22.62
C MET A 238 -62.83 -18.71 21.46
N ALA A 239 -62.17 -19.05 20.33
CA ALA A 239 -62.88 -19.69 19.20
C ALA A 239 -63.36 -21.11 19.55
N ARG A 240 -62.63 -21.86 20.38
CA ARG A 240 -63.09 -23.17 20.85
C ARG A 240 -64.19 -23.07 21.90
N SER A 241 -64.20 -22.06 22.78
CA SER A 241 -65.26 -21.82 23.74
C SER A 241 -66.54 -21.29 23.06
N ALA A 242 -66.40 -20.47 21.99
CA ALA A 242 -67.53 -20.00 21.20
C ALA A 242 -68.18 -21.11 20.34
N SER A 243 -67.41 -22.11 19.92
CA SER A 243 -67.93 -23.26 19.15
C SER A 243 -68.64 -24.28 20.02
N SER A 244 -68.40 -24.30 21.34
CA SER A 244 -69.10 -25.21 22.29
C SER A 244 -70.41 -24.63 22.85
N SER A 245 -70.71 -23.35 22.66
CA SER A 245 -71.93 -22.72 23.14
C SER A 245 -73.02 -22.54 22.06
N SER A 246 -72.83 -22.94 20.82
CA SER A 246 -73.80 -22.80 19.76
C SER A 246 -74.46 -24.10 19.28
N LEU A 247 -74.50 -25.12 20.12
CA LEU A 247 -75.28 -26.37 19.87
C LEU A 247 -76.59 -26.41 20.66
N ASN A 248 -77.29 -25.27 20.80
CA ASN A 248 -78.67 -25.37 21.20
C ASN A 248 -79.44 -24.11 20.78
N SER A 249 -80.23 -24.27 19.73
CA SER A 249 -81.60 -23.79 19.49
C SER A 249 -81.85 -23.47 18.03
N ASN A 250 -82.71 -24.34 17.47
CA ASN A 250 -83.85 -24.16 16.54
C ASN A 250 -83.81 -23.10 15.44
N GLN A 251 -83.91 -23.65 14.25
CA GLN A 251 -85.01 -23.51 13.25
C GLN A 251 -85.48 -22.11 12.83
N VAL A 252 -85.61 -22.03 11.51
CA VAL A 252 -86.61 -21.31 10.67
C VAL A 252 -86.17 -19.96 10.05
N SER A 253 -85.93 -19.95 8.84
CA SER A 253 -86.69 -19.43 7.70
C SER A 253 -85.80 -18.87 6.54
N LEU A 254 -86.14 -19.33 5.36
CA LEU A 254 -85.77 -18.85 4.05
C LEU A 254 -86.11 -17.39 3.77
N SER A 255 -85.23 -16.63 3.16
CA SER A 255 -85.58 -15.75 2.03
C SER A 255 -84.38 -15.12 1.36
N ASN A 256 -84.24 -15.44 0.08
CA ASN A 256 -83.85 -14.60 -1.07
C ASN A 256 -82.69 -13.56 -0.98
N THR A 257 -81.66 -13.85 -1.78
CA THR A 257 -80.75 -13.05 -2.63
C THR A 257 -81.06 -11.55 -2.86
N PRO A 258 -80.04 -10.70 -3.26
CA PRO A 258 -79.20 -10.96 -4.44
C PRO A 258 -77.74 -10.58 -4.35
N ARG A 259 -77.01 -11.23 -5.18
CA ARG A 259 -75.65 -11.06 -5.70
C ARG A 259 -75.36 -9.62 -6.06
N ASN A 260 -74.21 -9.12 -5.56
CA ASN A 260 -73.56 -7.96 -6.15
C ASN A 260 -72.06 -8.22 -6.27
N GLU A 261 -71.65 -8.49 -7.48
CA GLU A 261 -70.24 -8.60 -7.92
C GLU A 261 -69.63 -7.20 -7.86
N ARG A 262 -68.56 -7.02 -7.12
CA ARG A 262 -67.63 -5.89 -7.33
C ARG A 262 -66.28 -6.44 -7.69
N GLN A 263 -65.94 -6.20 -8.95
CA GLN A 263 -64.59 -6.36 -9.52
C GLN A 263 -63.61 -5.53 -8.75
N ILE A 264 -62.53 -6.19 -8.29
CA ILE A 264 -61.32 -5.50 -7.75
C ILE A 264 -60.30 -5.45 -8.90
N THR A 265 -60.14 -4.28 -9.47
CA THR A 265 -59.06 -3.94 -10.41
C THR A 265 -57.75 -3.79 -9.70
N VAL A 266 -56.76 -4.56 -10.13
CA VAL A 266 -55.35 -4.46 -9.68
C VAL A 266 -54.64 -3.39 -10.50
N PRO A 267 -53.98 -2.40 -9.93
CA PRO A 267 -53.15 -1.48 -10.72
C PRO A 267 -51.80 -2.10 -11.02
N LYS A 268 -51.48 -2.22 -12.30
CA LYS A 268 -50.12 -2.50 -12.80
C LYS A 268 -49.21 -1.33 -12.49
N ARG A 269 -48.15 -1.57 -11.76
CA ARG A 269 -47.06 -0.62 -11.55
C ARG A 269 -45.97 -0.89 -12.60
N SER A 270 -45.75 0.09 -13.46
CA SER A 270 -44.73 0.12 -14.48
C SER A 270 -43.34 0.11 -13.87
N MET A 271 -42.47 -0.80 -14.35
CA MET A 271 -41.02 -0.72 -14.16
C MET A 271 -40.48 0.40 -15.05
N GLN A 272 -39.90 1.40 -14.43
CA GLN A 272 -39.01 2.35 -15.09
C GLN A 272 -37.57 1.94 -14.86
N ASN A 273 -36.93 1.65 -15.98
CA ASN A 273 -35.52 1.37 -16.14
C ASN A 273 -34.74 2.66 -15.86
N GLY A 274 -33.87 2.67 -14.86
CA GLY A 274 -32.95 3.78 -14.53
C GLY A 274 -31.55 3.32 -14.74
N GLY A 275 -30.87 4.01 -15.64
CA GLY A 275 -29.55 3.69 -16.18
C GLY A 275 -28.43 3.62 -15.15
N VAL A 276 -27.51 2.75 -15.49
CA VAL A 276 -26.18 2.60 -14.90
C VAL A 276 -25.34 3.78 -15.37
N GLY A 277 -24.90 4.62 -14.44
CA GLY A 277 -23.87 5.62 -14.65
C GLY A 277 -22.54 5.04 -14.25
N ASP A 278 -21.68 4.82 -15.23
CA ASP A 278 -20.24 4.60 -15.03
C ASP A 278 -19.63 5.85 -14.40
N MET A 279 -19.01 5.69 -13.25
CA MET A 279 -18.08 6.67 -12.71
C MET A 279 -16.67 6.08 -12.78
N ASP A 280 -15.94 6.56 -13.76
CA ASP A 280 -14.48 6.51 -13.82
C ASP A 280 -13.90 7.24 -12.61
N ASP A 281 -13.12 6.55 -11.79
CA ASP A 281 -12.26 7.11 -10.76
C ASP A 281 -10.82 7.09 -11.24
N ASP A 282 -10.39 8.20 -11.81
CA ASP A 282 -9.01 8.67 -11.79
C ASP A 282 -8.76 9.40 -10.45
N ASP A 283 -7.79 8.89 -9.64
CA ASP A 283 -6.66 9.55 -8.97
C ASP A 283 -6.04 8.62 -7.90
#